data_748cd8a87395f9ebc58590ae3fcaebbf
#
_entry.id   748cd8a87395f9ebc58590ae3fcaebbf
#
_cell.length_a   1.000
_cell.length_b   1.000
_cell.length_c   1.000
_cell.angle_alpha   90.00
_cell.angle_beta   90.00
_cell.angle_gamma   90.00
#
_symmetry.space_group_name_H-M   'P 1'
#
loop_
_entity.id
_entity.type
_entity.pdbx_description
1 polymer ?
#
loop_
_entity_poly.entity_id
_entity_poly.type
_entity_poly.pdbx_seq_one_letter_code
_entity_poly.pdbx_strand_id
1 'polypeptide(L)'
;MATEKEQSAPPQVLALIVDSNATSRSILVGQLREYGVTRIVQCSRVQDARNRLEHTVFDYVLCEQYFGEGGYSGQTLLDDLRRAQLLPFSTVFFMVTAEASYAAVAEAAESA
;
A
#
# COMPACT_ATOMS: atom_id res chain seq x y z
N MET A 1 -9.26 13.52 25.40
CA MET A 1 -8.76 14.73 24.78
C MET A 1 -8.41 14.49 23.32
N ALA A 2 -8.49 15.49 22.52
CA ALA A 2 -8.31 15.39 21.08
C ALA A 2 -6.88 15.11 20.62
N THR A 3 -5.89 15.39 21.46
CA THR A 3 -4.49 15.36 21.06
C THR A 3 -4.01 14.02 20.52
N GLU A 4 -4.37 12.93 21.16
CA GLU A 4 -3.99 11.60 20.68
C GLU A 4 -4.70 11.25 19.38
N LYS A 5 -5.95 11.63 19.24
CA LYS A 5 -6.71 11.38 18.02
C LYS A 5 -6.20 12.19 16.84
N GLU A 6 -5.64 13.36 17.12
CA GLU A 6 -5.05 14.19 16.07
C GLU A 6 -3.76 13.61 15.52
N GLN A 7 -3.06 12.77 16.29
CA GLN A 7 -1.81 12.13 15.89
C GLN A 7 -2.01 10.83 15.14
N SER A 8 -3.21 10.29 15.14
CA SER A 8 -3.53 9.06 14.43
C SER A 8 -4.48 9.34 13.26
N ALA A 9 -4.56 8.38 12.34
CA ALA A 9 -5.44 8.51 11.20
C ALA A 9 -6.91 8.61 11.65
N PRO A 10 -7.73 9.41 10.96
CA PRO A 10 -9.16 9.43 11.24
C PRO A 10 -9.80 8.05 11.08
N PRO A 11 -10.84 7.73 11.87
CA PRO A 11 -11.48 6.40 11.79
C PRO A 11 -12.03 6.05 10.41
N GLN A 12 -12.40 7.05 9.62
CA GLN A 12 -12.97 6.82 8.29
C GLN A 12 -11.91 6.64 7.20
N VAL A 13 -10.64 6.73 7.53
CA VAL A 13 -9.56 6.49 6.56
C VAL A 13 -9.62 5.05 6.09
N LEU A 14 -9.59 4.87 4.78
CA LEU A 14 -9.68 3.57 4.14
C LEU A 14 -8.36 3.26 3.41
N ALA A 15 -7.79 2.12 3.71
CA ALA A 15 -6.54 1.68 3.11
C ALA A 15 -6.72 0.40 2.32
N LEU A 16 -6.00 0.29 1.21
CA LEU A 16 -5.92 -0.91 0.39
C LEU A 16 -4.49 -1.42 0.44
N ILE A 17 -4.34 -2.70 0.74
CA ILE A 17 -3.05 -3.38 0.69
C ILE A 17 -3.07 -4.35 -0.48
N VAL A 18 -2.07 -4.25 -1.34
CA VAL A 18 -1.90 -5.13 -2.51
C VAL A 18 -0.55 -5.82 -2.38
N ASP A 19 -0.56 -7.08 -1.97
CA ASP A 19 0.65 -7.84 -1.73
C ASP A 19 0.34 -9.32 -1.86
N SER A 20 1.13 -10.02 -2.64
CA SER A 20 0.93 -11.45 -2.89
C SER A 20 1.26 -12.32 -1.68
N ASN A 21 2.02 -11.81 -0.73
CA ASN A 21 2.48 -12.55 0.43
C ASN A 21 1.62 -12.27 1.66
N ALA A 22 1.04 -13.33 2.23
CA ALA A 22 0.14 -13.18 3.37
C ALA A 22 0.84 -12.64 4.62
N THR A 23 2.10 -13.02 4.83
CA THR A 23 2.87 -12.54 5.98
C THR A 23 3.14 -11.05 5.85
N SER A 24 3.54 -10.60 4.67
CA SER A 24 3.75 -9.18 4.40
C SER A 24 2.46 -8.38 4.61
N ARG A 25 1.33 -8.90 4.12
CA ARG A 25 0.05 -8.24 4.33
C ARG A 25 -0.27 -8.09 5.81
N SER A 26 -0.06 -9.15 6.58
CA SER A 26 -0.29 -9.13 8.03
C SER A 26 0.54 -8.05 8.73
N ILE A 27 1.80 -7.94 8.36
CA ILE A 27 2.70 -6.93 8.93
C ILE A 27 2.19 -5.53 8.61
N LEU A 28 1.80 -5.30 7.36
CA LEU A 28 1.29 -3.99 6.95
C LEU A 28 -0.02 -3.65 7.66
N VAL A 29 -0.90 -4.62 7.82
CA VAL A 29 -2.14 -4.43 8.59
C VAL A 29 -1.83 -4.00 10.02
N GLY A 30 -0.88 -4.68 10.66
CA GLY A 30 -0.48 -4.34 12.02
C GLY A 30 0.05 -2.92 12.13
N GLN A 31 0.89 -2.52 11.19
CA GLN A 31 1.44 -1.16 11.16
C GLN A 31 0.37 -0.11 10.94
N LEU A 32 -0.56 -0.35 10.03
CA LEU A 32 -1.65 0.57 9.77
C LEU A 32 -2.56 0.71 11.01
N ARG A 33 -2.84 -0.40 11.69
CA ARG A 33 -3.64 -0.37 12.91
C ARG A 33 -2.97 0.40 14.03
N GLU A 34 -1.66 0.27 14.16
CA GLU A 34 -0.92 1.06 15.15
C GLU A 34 -1.04 2.55 14.87
N TYR A 35 -1.12 2.92 13.59
CA TYR A 35 -1.32 4.31 13.19
C TYR A 35 -2.77 4.78 13.33
N GLY A 36 -3.69 3.88 13.60
CA GLY A 36 -5.10 4.22 13.78
C GLY A 36 -5.99 3.91 12.59
N VAL A 37 -5.44 3.34 11.53
CA VAL A 37 -6.23 2.93 10.38
C VAL A 37 -6.86 1.57 10.67
N THR A 38 -8.19 1.52 10.70
CA THR A 38 -8.91 0.29 11.02
C THR A 38 -9.72 -0.26 9.86
N ARG A 39 -9.97 0.56 8.84
CA ARG A 39 -10.71 0.14 7.64
C ARG A 39 -9.68 -0.23 6.58
N ILE A 40 -9.40 -1.52 6.47
CA ILE A 40 -8.33 -2.03 5.64
C ILE A 40 -8.87 -3.14 4.73
N VAL A 41 -8.66 -3.00 3.43
CA VAL A 41 -8.96 -4.03 2.44
C VAL A 41 -7.66 -4.64 1.98
N GLN A 42 -7.61 -5.96 1.89
CA GLN A 42 -6.41 -6.68 1.48
C GLN A 42 -6.67 -7.40 0.16
N CYS A 43 -5.75 -7.28 -0.76
CA CYS A 43 -5.78 -8.00 -2.02
C CYS A 43 -4.44 -8.71 -2.23
N SER A 44 -4.49 -9.96 -2.67
CA SER A 44 -3.29 -10.71 -3.00
C SER A 44 -2.94 -10.62 -4.49
N ARG A 45 -3.84 -10.09 -5.30
CA ARG A 45 -3.70 -10.04 -6.76
C ARG A 45 -3.98 -8.64 -7.25
N VAL A 46 -3.22 -8.26 -8.27
CA VAL A 46 -3.35 -6.96 -8.91
C VAL A 46 -4.76 -6.74 -9.48
N GLN A 47 -5.32 -7.77 -10.09
CA GLN A 47 -6.65 -7.65 -10.71
C GLN A 47 -7.72 -7.34 -9.67
N ASP A 48 -7.63 -7.94 -8.51
CA ASP A 48 -8.59 -7.69 -7.43
C ASP A 48 -8.46 -6.26 -6.91
N ALA A 49 -7.23 -5.77 -6.80
CA ALA A 49 -6.98 -4.39 -6.40
C ALA A 49 -7.55 -3.41 -7.40
N ARG A 50 -7.35 -3.66 -8.69
CA ARG A 50 -7.90 -2.82 -9.74
C ARG A 50 -9.42 -2.79 -9.69
N ASN A 51 -10.04 -3.94 -9.49
CA ASN A 51 -11.51 -4.03 -9.36
C ASN A 51 -12.01 -3.19 -8.17
N ARG A 52 -11.30 -3.24 -7.06
CA ARG A 52 -11.66 -2.44 -5.88
C ARG A 52 -11.56 -0.95 -6.19
N LEU A 53 -10.50 -0.54 -6.86
CA LEU A 53 -10.25 0.86 -7.17
C LEU A 53 -11.21 1.42 -8.22
N GLU A 54 -11.81 0.58 -9.02
CA GLU A 54 -12.85 1.00 -9.96
C GLU A 54 -14.13 1.45 -9.24
N HIS A 55 -14.37 0.95 -8.03
CA HIS A 55 -15.61 1.18 -7.33
C HIS A 55 -15.46 1.96 -6.03
N THR A 56 -14.25 2.11 -5.54
CA THR A 56 -14.00 2.71 -4.22
C THR A 56 -12.79 3.60 -4.28
N VAL A 57 -12.89 4.80 -3.69
CA VAL A 57 -11.75 5.68 -3.50
C VAL A 57 -11.10 5.32 -2.16
N PHE A 58 -9.84 4.98 -2.19
CA PHE A 58 -9.06 4.70 -1.00
C PHE A 58 -8.19 5.90 -0.66
N ASP A 59 -7.96 6.12 0.62
CA ASP A 59 -7.06 7.18 1.06
C ASP A 59 -5.60 6.76 0.91
N TYR A 60 -5.32 5.48 1.20
CA TYR A 60 -3.99 4.92 1.07
C TYR A 60 -4.03 3.64 0.26
N VAL A 61 -3.06 3.49 -0.64
CA VAL A 61 -2.82 2.23 -1.34
C VAL A 61 -1.38 1.84 -1.07
N LEU A 62 -1.18 0.70 -0.42
CA LEU A 62 0.13 0.13 -0.14
C LEU A 62 0.32 -1.06 -1.06
N CYS A 63 1.24 -0.96 -2.00
CA CYS A 63 1.41 -1.96 -3.04
C CYS A 63 2.84 -2.50 -3.05
N GLU A 64 3.00 -3.82 -3.05
CA GLU A 64 4.33 -4.39 -3.19
C GLU A 64 4.92 -4.03 -4.54
N GLN A 65 6.24 -3.93 -4.59
CA GLN A 65 6.94 -3.52 -5.80
C GLN A 65 7.00 -4.63 -6.84
N TYR A 66 7.19 -5.87 -6.42
CA TYR A 66 7.33 -7.00 -7.31
C TYR A 66 6.29 -8.07 -7.01
N PHE A 67 5.59 -8.51 -8.05
CA PHE A 67 4.56 -9.55 -7.92
C PHE A 67 5.07 -10.91 -8.42
N GLY A 68 6.39 -11.10 -8.50
CA GLY A 68 6.98 -12.35 -8.90
C GLY A 68 7.04 -12.51 -10.41
N GLU A 69 6.38 -13.52 -10.93
CA GLU A 69 6.50 -13.90 -12.32
C GLU A 69 5.85 -12.89 -13.28
N GLY A 70 6.33 -12.88 -14.53
CA GLY A 70 5.71 -12.12 -15.60
C GLY A 70 6.13 -10.67 -15.68
N GLY A 71 7.03 -10.22 -14.81
CA GLY A 71 7.54 -8.85 -14.84
C GLY A 71 6.54 -7.80 -14.42
N TYR A 72 5.41 -8.18 -13.86
CA TYR A 72 4.43 -7.23 -13.36
C TYR A 72 4.93 -6.64 -12.04
N SER A 73 4.78 -5.34 -11.90
CA SER A 73 5.29 -4.63 -10.71
C SER A 73 4.26 -3.65 -10.19
N GLY A 74 4.51 -3.18 -8.98
CA GLY A 74 3.69 -2.10 -8.41
C GLY A 74 3.75 -0.85 -9.27
N GLN A 75 4.88 -0.57 -9.92
CA GLN A 75 4.99 0.56 -10.83
C GLN A 75 4.08 0.39 -12.04
N THR A 76 3.98 -0.81 -12.58
CA THR A 76 3.09 -1.10 -13.70
C THR A 76 1.64 -0.85 -13.29
N LEU A 77 1.26 -1.32 -12.11
CA LEU A 77 -0.08 -1.07 -11.58
C LEU A 77 -0.34 0.43 -11.41
N LEU A 78 0.61 1.15 -10.83
CA LEU A 78 0.49 2.59 -10.62
C LEU A 78 0.28 3.32 -11.95
N ASP A 79 1.07 2.98 -12.95
CA ASP A 79 0.95 3.59 -14.29
C ASP A 79 -0.41 3.30 -14.91
N ASP A 80 -0.88 2.06 -14.80
CA ASP A 80 -2.20 1.67 -15.31
C ASP A 80 -3.32 2.43 -14.62
N LEU A 81 -3.24 2.56 -13.28
CA LEU A 81 -4.26 3.25 -12.51
C LEU A 81 -4.31 4.73 -12.84
N ARG A 82 -3.15 5.34 -13.05
CA ARG A 82 -3.08 6.74 -13.46
C ARG A 82 -3.67 6.93 -14.85
N ARG A 83 -3.31 6.05 -15.77
CA ARG A 83 -3.84 6.11 -17.14
C ARG A 83 -5.34 5.92 -17.18
N ALA A 84 -5.87 5.07 -16.33
CA ALA A 84 -7.30 4.81 -16.19
C ALA A 84 -8.01 5.85 -15.32
N GLN A 85 -7.28 6.79 -14.75
CA GLN A 85 -7.81 7.84 -13.87
C GLN A 85 -8.54 7.27 -12.65
N LEU A 86 -7.96 6.22 -12.06
CA LEU A 86 -8.51 5.55 -10.88
C LEU A 86 -7.86 6.00 -9.58
N LEU A 87 -6.89 6.91 -9.64
CA LEU A 87 -6.22 7.44 -8.45
C LEU A 87 -6.42 8.96 -8.39
N PRO A 88 -7.37 9.44 -7.57
CA PRO A 88 -7.51 10.87 -7.36
C PRO A 88 -6.31 11.42 -6.56
N PHE A 89 -6.13 12.74 -6.59
CA PHE A 89 -5.04 13.39 -5.87
C PHE A 89 -5.06 13.12 -4.36
N SER A 90 -6.24 12.83 -3.82
CA SER A 90 -6.40 12.56 -2.39
C SER A 90 -5.87 11.17 -1.99
N THR A 91 -5.61 10.30 -2.96
CA THR A 91 -5.09 8.97 -2.66
C THR A 91 -3.57 8.98 -2.68
N VAL A 92 -2.97 8.53 -1.58
CA VAL A 92 -1.51 8.37 -1.48
C VAL A 92 -1.16 6.93 -1.81
N PHE A 93 -0.31 6.76 -2.81
CA PHE A 93 0.14 5.44 -3.24
C PHE A 93 1.55 5.18 -2.70
N PHE A 94 1.69 4.14 -1.89
CA PHE A 94 2.97 3.74 -1.33
C PHE A 94 3.48 2.50 -2.03
N MET A 95 4.71 2.58 -2.53
CA MET A 95 5.39 1.41 -3.05
C MET A 95 6.15 0.76 -1.91
N VAL A 96 5.79 -0.47 -1.58
CA VAL A 96 6.41 -1.21 -0.48
C VAL A 96 7.34 -2.25 -1.08
N THR A 97 8.62 -2.20 -0.73
CA THR A 97 9.55 -3.20 -1.21
C THR A 97 9.63 -4.34 -0.21
N ALA A 98 9.38 -5.55 -0.69
CA ALA A 98 9.58 -6.75 0.10
C ALA A 98 11.06 -6.95 0.44
N GLU A 99 11.94 -6.20 -0.21
CA GLU A 99 13.36 -6.21 0.05
C GLU A 99 13.80 -5.14 1.04
N ALA A 100 12.97 -4.82 2.02
CA ALA A 100 13.47 -4.19 3.21
C ALA A 100 14.32 -5.23 3.96
N SER A 101 15.10 -6.02 3.21
CA SER A 101 16.09 -6.90 3.78
C SER A 101 17.19 -6.02 4.37
N TYR A 102 17.85 -6.52 5.40
CA TYR A 102 18.96 -5.81 6.01
C TYR A 102 19.99 -5.37 4.96
N ALA A 103 20.27 -6.23 3.98
CA ALA A 103 21.23 -5.94 2.92
C ALA A 103 20.82 -4.74 2.08
N ALA A 104 19.55 -4.66 1.67
CA ALA A 104 19.06 -3.55 0.88
C ALA A 104 19.09 -2.24 1.65
N VAL A 105 18.72 -2.28 2.93
CA VAL A 105 18.76 -1.11 3.80
C VAL A 105 20.19 -0.63 4.00
N ALA A 106 21.11 -1.56 4.25
CA ALA A 106 22.51 -1.23 4.43
C ALA A 106 23.12 -0.61 3.16
N GLU A 107 22.80 -1.17 2.00
CA GLU A 107 23.26 -0.66 0.72
C GLU A 107 22.72 0.76 0.47
N ALA A 108 21.46 0.99 0.74
CA ALA A 108 20.85 2.32 0.60
C ALA A 108 21.52 3.34 1.53
N ALA A 109 21.82 2.93 2.76
CA ALA A 109 22.50 3.80 3.72
C ALA A 109 23.92 4.16 3.25
N GLU A 110 24.64 3.21 2.64
CA GLU A 110 25.98 3.46 2.12
C GLU A 110 25.99 4.40 0.92
N SER A 111 24.94 4.36 0.10
CA SER A 111 24.86 5.22 -1.06
C SER A 111 24.33 6.62 -0.75
N ALA A 112 23.84 6.81 0.45
CA ALA A 112 23.43 8.14 0.90
C ALA A 112 24.62 8.91 1.40
#